data_9c9674ba3dab32aa1a15a1251c94ac22
#
_entry.id   9c9674ba3dab32aa1a15a1251c94ac22
#
_cell.length_a   1.000
_cell.length_b   1.000
_cell.length_c   1.000
_cell.angle_alpha   90.00
_cell.angle_beta   90.00
_cell.angle_gamma   90.00
#
_symmetry.space_group_name_H-M   'P 1'
#
loop_
_entity.id
_entity.type
_entity.pdbx_description
1 polymer ?
#
loop_
_entity_poly.entity_id
_entity_poly.type
_entity_poly.pdbx_seq_one_letter_code
_entity_poly.pdbx_strand_id
1 'polypeptide(L)'
;MGQSLFEKVWDAHSVRTLPSGQTQLFIGLHLIHEVTSPQAFQMMRELALEVAYPNRTFATVDHIVPTDVRTRPFADEMAEQMMQAIEENTEEFDIPLFDMHNQNQGIVHVIGPELGLTQPGMTVACGDS
;
A
#
# COMPACT_ATOMS: atom_id res chain seq x y z
N MET A 1 2.30 36.20 -5.76
CA MET A 1 3.23 35.26 -6.42
C MET A 1 2.46 33.98 -6.77
N GLY A 2 2.78 33.32 -7.89
CA GLY A 2 2.13 32.06 -8.22
C GLY A 2 2.64 30.93 -7.32
N GLN A 3 1.75 29.97 -6.98
CA GLN A 3 2.10 28.75 -6.26
C GLN A 3 2.80 27.76 -7.18
N SER A 4 3.80 27.04 -6.64
CA SER A 4 4.38 25.86 -7.28
C SER A 4 3.37 24.72 -7.36
N LEU A 5 3.65 23.71 -8.19
CA LEU A 5 2.81 22.48 -8.24
C LEU A 5 2.77 21.80 -6.86
N PHE A 6 3.89 21.71 -6.18
CA PHE A 6 3.96 21.14 -4.84
C PHE A 6 3.02 21.86 -3.85
N GLU A 7 3.08 23.19 -3.79
CA GLU A 7 2.21 23.98 -2.90
C GLU A 7 0.74 23.75 -3.22
N LYS A 8 0.36 23.70 -4.49
CA LYS A 8 -1.03 23.45 -4.89
C LYS A 8 -1.53 22.07 -4.47
N VAL A 9 -0.71 21.03 -4.67
CA VAL A 9 -1.06 19.66 -4.26
C VAL A 9 -1.08 19.54 -2.74
N TRP A 10 -0.10 20.13 -2.05
CA TRP A 10 -0.05 20.17 -0.60
C TRP A 10 -1.29 20.81 0.01
N ASP A 11 -1.64 22.00 -0.44
CA ASP A 11 -2.81 22.73 0.08
C ASP A 11 -4.11 21.97 -0.19
N ALA A 12 -4.25 21.36 -1.38
CA ALA A 12 -5.43 20.58 -1.75
C ALA A 12 -5.63 19.32 -0.90
N HIS A 13 -4.55 18.78 -0.31
CA HIS A 13 -4.59 17.56 0.50
C HIS A 13 -4.39 17.82 2.00
N SER A 14 -4.14 19.07 2.39
CA SER A 14 -4.01 19.45 3.80
C SER A 14 -5.37 19.45 4.50
N VAL A 15 -5.51 18.57 5.51
CA VAL A 15 -6.75 18.44 6.29
C VAL A 15 -6.75 19.42 7.46
N ARG A 16 -5.67 19.46 8.23
CA ARG A 16 -5.48 20.34 9.39
C ARG A 16 -4.03 20.35 9.85
N THR A 17 -3.67 21.39 10.59
CA THR A 17 -2.41 21.43 11.35
C THR A 17 -2.67 20.91 12.77
N LEU A 18 -1.86 19.98 13.22
CA LEU A 18 -1.91 19.41 14.57
C LEU A 18 -1.24 20.35 15.59
N PRO A 19 -1.55 20.19 16.90
CA PRO A 19 -0.89 21.00 17.95
C PRO A 19 0.64 20.87 17.96
N SER A 20 1.19 19.76 17.42
CA SER A 20 2.63 19.53 17.25
C SER A 20 3.28 20.37 16.13
N GLY A 21 2.47 21.08 15.33
CA GLY A 21 2.92 21.80 14.14
C GLY A 21 2.96 20.94 12.87
N GLN A 22 2.68 19.64 12.97
CA GLN A 22 2.60 18.74 11.81
C GLN A 22 1.29 18.95 11.04
N THR A 23 1.36 18.80 9.72
CA THR A 23 0.17 18.83 8.87
C THR A 23 -0.36 17.41 8.64
N GLN A 24 -1.64 17.21 8.92
CA GLN A 24 -2.34 15.99 8.54
C GLN A 24 -2.74 16.09 7.08
N LEU A 25 -2.27 15.14 6.27
CA LEU A 25 -2.59 15.07 4.84
C LEU A 25 -3.60 13.96 4.57
N PHE A 26 -4.48 14.19 3.60
CA PHE A 26 -5.27 13.15 2.99
C PHE A 26 -4.38 12.41 1.98
N ILE A 27 -4.35 11.08 2.05
CA ILE A 27 -3.62 10.22 1.11
C ILE A 27 -4.61 9.67 0.09
N GLY A 28 -4.41 10.06 -1.17
CA GLY A 28 -5.31 9.70 -2.27
C GLY A 28 -5.18 8.25 -2.72
N LEU A 29 -3.99 7.67 -2.59
CA LEU A 29 -3.69 6.28 -2.94
C LEU A 29 -2.67 5.70 -1.95
N HIS A 30 -2.95 4.51 -1.45
CA HIS A 30 -2.03 3.73 -0.64
C HIS A 30 -1.69 2.42 -1.35
N LEU A 31 -0.41 2.22 -1.63
CA LEU A 31 0.12 0.98 -2.21
C LEU A 31 0.86 0.21 -1.13
N ILE A 32 0.54 -1.05 -0.97
CA ILE A 32 1.15 -1.92 0.03
C ILE A 32 1.69 -3.20 -0.59
N HIS A 33 2.66 -3.79 0.07
CA HIS A 33 3.25 -5.07 -0.33
C HIS A 33 3.51 -5.96 0.90
N GLU A 34 3.91 -7.20 0.66
CA GLU A 34 3.96 -8.26 1.65
C GLU A 34 5.01 -8.08 2.74
N VAL A 35 6.09 -7.32 2.48
CA VAL A 35 7.21 -7.20 3.44
C VAL A 35 6.90 -6.17 4.54
N THR A 36 6.36 -5.00 4.20
CA THR A 36 6.19 -3.90 5.15
C THR A 36 4.79 -3.82 5.77
N SER A 37 3.79 -4.46 5.15
CA SER A 37 2.40 -4.34 5.60
C SER A 37 2.03 -5.19 6.84
N PRO A 38 2.63 -6.36 7.14
CA PRO A 38 2.17 -7.20 8.25
C PRO A 38 2.19 -6.48 9.61
N GLN A 39 3.24 -5.70 9.87
CA GLN A 39 3.38 -4.95 11.12
C GLN A 39 2.33 -3.85 11.27
N ALA A 40 1.98 -3.19 10.16
CA ALA A 40 0.94 -2.16 10.15
C ALA A 40 -0.43 -2.76 10.49
N PHE A 41 -0.80 -3.88 9.89
CA PHE A 41 -2.07 -4.56 10.18
C PHE A 41 -2.13 -5.12 11.61
N GLN A 42 -1.01 -5.64 12.13
CA GLN A 42 -0.94 -6.04 13.53
C GLN A 42 -1.25 -4.85 14.45
N MET A 43 -0.61 -3.71 14.24
CA MET A 43 -0.86 -2.49 15.01
C MET A 43 -2.31 -2.03 14.89
N MET A 44 -2.91 -2.11 13.71
CA MET A 44 -4.32 -1.76 13.51
C MET A 44 -5.26 -2.63 14.34
N ARG A 45 -5.01 -3.94 14.42
CA ARG A 45 -5.79 -4.86 15.27
C ARG A 45 -5.62 -4.52 16.77
N GLU A 46 -4.39 -4.28 17.21
CA GLU A 46 -4.09 -3.91 18.60
C GLU A 46 -4.80 -2.61 19.03
N LEU A 47 -4.93 -1.67 18.10
CA LEU A 47 -5.59 -0.38 18.32
C LEU A 47 -7.07 -0.37 17.94
N ALA A 48 -7.63 -1.49 17.50
CA ALA A 48 -9.00 -1.63 17.00
C ALA A 48 -9.33 -0.59 15.89
N LEU A 49 -8.40 -0.40 14.96
CA LEU A 49 -8.55 0.50 13.82
C LEU A 49 -9.02 -0.25 12.58
N GLU A 50 -9.80 0.44 11.76
CA GLU A 50 -10.24 -0.04 10.45
C GLU A 50 -9.55 0.73 9.33
N VAL A 51 -9.50 0.15 8.13
CA VAL A 51 -9.05 0.86 6.92
C VAL A 51 -10.19 1.78 6.46
N ALA A 52 -9.99 3.08 6.59
CA ALA A 52 -11.03 4.07 6.28
C ALA A 52 -11.43 4.08 4.78
N TYR A 53 -10.49 3.77 3.89
CA TYR A 53 -10.71 3.80 2.44
C TYR A 53 -10.08 2.56 1.77
N PRO A 54 -10.64 1.36 1.94
CA PRO A 54 -10.09 0.15 1.33
C PRO A 54 -10.05 0.23 -0.20
N ASN A 55 -11.00 0.92 -0.83
CA ASN A 55 -11.03 1.16 -2.26
C ASN A 55 -9.95 2.13 -2.80
N ARG A 56 -9.14 2.72 -1.92
CA ARG A 56 -7.98 3.55 -2.24
C ARG A 56 -6.67 2.91 -1.80
N THR A 57 -6.72 1.66 -1.35
CA THR A 57 -5.56 0.86 -0.96
C THR A 57 -5.47 -0.35 -1.87
N PHE A 58 -4.32 -0.58 -2.45
CA PHE A 58 -4.07 -1.72 -3.33
C PHE A 58 -2.83 -2.45 -2.87
N ALA A 59 -2.92 -3.77 -2.84
CA ALA A 59 -1.84 -4.65 -2.42
C ALA A 59 -1.27 -5.42 -3.61
N THR A 60 0.03 -5.64 -3.60
CA THR A 60 0.71 -6.55 -4.53
C THR A 60 1.76 -7.37 -3.79
N VAL A 61 2.30 -8.37 -4.46
CA VAL A 61 3.41 -9.19 -3.98
C VAL A 61 4.54 -9.13 -4.98
N ASP A 62 5.70 -8.63 -4.58
CA ASP A 62 6.80 -8.35 -5.49
C ASP A 62 8.20 -8.56 -4.89
N HIS A 63 8.32 -8.62 -3.56
CA HIS A 63 9.61 -8.71 -2.88
C HIS A 63 10.06 -10.16 -2.62
N ILE A 64 9.11 -11.05 -2.27
CA ILE A 64 9.42 -12.42 -1.84
C ILE A 64 8.98 -13.48 -2.84
N VAL A 65 8.34 -13.09 -3.93
CA VAL A 65 7.90 -14.04 -4.98
C VAL A 65 9.10 -14.53 -5.78
N PRO A 66 9.36 -15.85 -5.81
CA PRO A 66 10.46 -16.40 -6.62
C PRO A 66 10.27 -16.13 -8.11
N THR A 67 11.37 -15.89 -8.82
CA THR A 67 11.37 -15.67 -10.27
C THR A 67 11.42 -16.96 -11.09
N ASP A 68 11.81 -18.07 -10.48
CA ASP A 68 11.97 -19.38 -11.11
C ASP A 68 10.80 -20.32 -10.80
N VAL A 69 10.63 -20.73 -9.55
CA VAL A 69 9.59 -21.68 -9.13
C VAL A 69 8.53 -20.95 -8.30
N ARG A 70 7.38 -20.72 -8.91
CA ARG A 70 6.25 -19.97 -8.30
C ARG A 70 5.20 -20.90 -7.67
N THR A 71 5.66 -22.01 -7.06
CA THR A 71 4.77 -22.93 -6.35
C THR A 71 4.82 -22.71 -4.86
N ARG A 72 3.67 -22.88 -4.19
CA ARG A 72 3.56 -22.77 -2.73
C ARG A 72 3.32 -24.14 -2.09
N PRO A 73 3.75 -24.34 -0.82
CA PRO A 73 4.44 -23.35 0.01
C PRO A 73 5.86 -23.06 -0.49
N PHE A 74 6.31 -21.82 -0.27
CA PHE A 74 7.69 -21.45 -0.58
C PHE A 74 8.68 -22.24 0.29
N ALA A 75 9.90 -22.49 -0.25
CA ALA A 75 10.97 -23.14 0.51
C ALA A 75 11.46 -22.28 1.68
N ASP A 76 11.36 -20.96 1.55
CA ASP A 76 11.62 -20.00 2.62
C ASP A 76 10.34 -19.81 3.44
N GLU A 77 10.39 -20.28 4.70
CA GLU A 77 9.25 -20.18 5.63
C GLU A 77 8.87 -18.72 5.92
N MET A 78 9.84 -17.80 5.97
CA MET A 78 9.56 -16.39 6.23
C MET A 78 8.82 -15.77 5.05
N ALA A 79 9.23 -16.07 3.82
CA ALA A 79 8.54 -15.65 2.62
C ALA A 79 7.10 -16.20 2.56
N GLU A 80 6.92 -17.46 2.92
CA GLU A 80 5.58 -18.08 3.00
C GLU A 80 4.69 -17.40 4.03
N GLN A 81 5.22 -17.08 5.23
CA GLN A 81 4.48 -16.38 6.27
C GLN A 81 4.09 -14.96 5.84
N MET A 82 4.97 -14.23 5.15
CA MET A 82 4.66 -12.90 4.61
C MET A 82 3.55 -12.97 3.55
N MET A 83 3.60 -13.98 2.69
CA MET A 83 2.56 -14.21 1.68
C MET A 83 1.21 -14.51 2.33
N GLN A 84 1.17 -15.41 3.31
CA GLN A 84 -0.05 -15.71 4.05
C GLN A 84 -0.59 -14.49 4.77
N ALA A 85 0.30 -13.71 5.41
CA ALA A 85 -0.12 -12.51 6.13
C ALA A 85 -0.75 -11.45 5.21
N ILE A 86 -0.21 -11.21 4.00
CA ILE A 86 -0.83 -10.23 3.10
C ILE A 86 -2.18 -10.75 2.57
N GLU A 87 -2.32 -12.04 2.27
CA GLU A 87 -3.58 -12.65 1.85
C GLU A 87 -4.65 -12.50 2.94
N GLU A 88 -4.34 -12.89 4.18
CA GLU A 88 -5.25 -12.76 5.33
C GLU A 88 -5.62 -11.31 5.62
N ASN A 89 -4.63 -10.41 5.62
CA ASN A 89 -4.85 -8.99 5.91
C ASN A 89 -5.72 -8.32 4.85
N THR A 90 -5.47 -8.60 3.56
CA THR A 90 -6.25 -7.99 2.49
C THR A 90 -7.68 -8.51 2.44
N GLU A 91 -7.90 -9.78 2.77
CA GLU A 91 -9.23 -10.35 2.92
C GLU A 91 -9.98 -9.73 4.12
N GLU A 92 -9.34 -9.66 5.29
CA GLU A 92 -9.93 -9.08 6.50
C GLU A 92 -10.34 -7.62 6.34
N PHE A 93 -9.52 -6.82 5.66
CA PHE A 93 -9.72 -5.37 5.52
C PHE A 93 -10.34 -4.97 4.18
N ASP A 94 -10.82 -5.93 3.38
CA ASP A 94 -11.48 -5.70 2.08
C ASP A 94 -10.61 -4.90 1.08
N ILE A 95 -9.32 -5.22 1.03
CA ILE A 95 -8.33 -4.55 0.17
C ILE A 95 -8.08 -5.40 -1.09
N PRO A 96 -8.15 -4.81 -2.31
CA PRO A 96 -7.78 -5.50 -3.54
C PRO A 96 -6.33 -5.98 -3.51
N LEU A 97 -6.11 -7.28 -3.79
CA LEU A 97 -4.79 -7.90 -3.86
C LEU A 97 -4.49 -8.37 -5.29
N PHE A 98 -3.38 -7.90 -5.83
CA PHE A 98 -2.76 -8.47 -7.02
C PHE A 98 -1.76 -9.54 -6.59
N ASP A 99 -2.24 -10.75 -6.36
CA ASP A 99 -1.46 -11.89 -5.93
C ASP A 99 -0.53 -12.43 -7.03
N MET A 100 0.28 -13.45 -6.72
CA MET A 100 1.26 -14.01 -7.66
C MET A 100 0.65 -14.66 -8.92
N HIS A 101 -0.65 -14.91 -8.95
CA HIS A 101 -1.39 -15.48 -10.09
C HIS A 101 -2.20 -14.43 -10.86
N ASN A 102 -2.31 -13.21 -10.31
CA ASN A 102 -3.04 -12.14 -10.93
C ASN A 102 -2.23 -11.55 -12.11
N GLN A 103 -2.89 -11.33 -13.24
CA GLN A 103 -2.24 -10.75 -14.42
C GLN A 103 -1.69 -9.33 -14.22
N ASN A 104 -2.18 -8.63 -13.21
CA ASN A 104 -1.74 -7.27 -12.85
C ASN A 104 -0.70 -7.27 -11.72
N GLN A 105 -0.24 -8.47 -11.28
CA GLN A 105 0.84 -8.55 -10.29
C GLN A 105 2.13 -7.99 -10.87
N GLY A 106 2.83 -7.19 -10.07
CA GLY A 106 4.10 -6.60 -10.47
C GLY A 106 4.71 -5.78 -9.35
N ILE A 107 5.82 -5.14 -9.66
CA ILE A 107 6.54 -4.27 -8.72
C ILE A 107 5.61 -3.16 -8.24
N VAL A 108 5.50 -2.98 -6.92
CA VAL A 108 4.54 -2.06 -6.29
C VAL A 108 4.63 -0.63 -6.85
N HIS A 109 5.83 -0.12 -7.09
CA HIS A 109 6.04 1.22 -7.65
C HIS A 109 5.77 1.33 -9.16
N VAL A 110 5.57 0.21 -9.84
CA VAL A 110 5.30 0.15 -11.28
C VAL A 110 3.81 -0.06 -11.56
N ILE A 111 3.14 -0.90 -10.79
CA ILE A 111 1.71 -1.18 -11.01
C ILE A 111 0.83 0.05 -10.85
N GLY A 112 1.18 0.96 -9.93
CA GLY A 112 0.44 2.20 -9.73
C GLY A 112 0.24 2.99 -11.01
N PRO A 113 1.31 3.44 -11.69
CA PRO A 113 1.21 4.13 -12.97
C PRO A 113 0.68 3.25 -14.11
N GLU A 114 1.12 1.99 -14.22
CA GLU A 114 0.72 1.12 -15.32
C GLU A 114 -0.79 0.81 -15.34
N LEU A 115 -1.37 0.60 -14.17
CA LEU A 115 -2.81 0.33 -14.03
C LEU A 115 -3.66 1.61 -13.93
N GLY A 116 -3.03 2.79 -14.01
CA GLY A 116 -3.73 4.06 -13.88
C GLY A 116 -4.22 4.35 -12.46
N LEU A 117 -3.71 3.66 -11.45
CA LEU A 117 -4.05 3.92 -10.04
C LEU A 117 -3.44 5.23 -9.57
N THR A 118 -2.20 5.50 -9.98
CA THR A 118 -1.50 6.76 -9.73
C THR A 118 -1.90 7.80 -10.76
N GLN A 119 -2.53 8.87 -10.33
CA GLN A 119 -3.02 9.95 -11.19
C GLN A 119 -2.31 11.27 -10.88
N PRO A 120 -2.18 12.19 -11.85
CA PRO A 120 -1.63 13.52 -11.61
C PRO A 120 -2.39 14.27 -10.50
N GLY A 121 -1.65 14.91 -9.60
CA GLY A 121 -2.22 15.67 -8.49
C GLY A 121 -2.65 14.84 -7.29
N MET A 122 -2.43 13.53 -7.28
CA MET A 122 -2.68 12.66 -6.13
C MET A 122 -1.49 12.69 -5.15
N THR A 123 -1.82 12.47 -3.88
CA THR A 123 -0.86 12.04 -2.86
C THR A 123 -0.83 10.52 -2.82
N VAL A 124 0.34 9.93 -2.83
CA VAL A 124 0.55 8.49 -2.81
C VAL A 124 1.43 8.12 -1.62
N ALA A 125 1.02 7.13 -0.85
CA ALA A 125 1.85 6.53 0.19
C ALA A 125 2.15 5.08 -0.19
N CYS A 126 3.41 4.69 0.00
CA CYS A 126 3.87 3.31 -0.17
C CYS A 126 5.02 3.05 0.78
N GLY A 127 5.02 1.88 1.43
CA GLY A 127 6.20 1.41 2.15
C GLY A 127 7.26 1.02 1.13
N ASP A 128 8.50 1.44 1.36
CA ASP A 128 9.65 0.93 0.62
C ASP A 128 10.27 -0.22 1.39
N SER A 129 10.92 -1.12 0.69
CA SER A 129 11.52 -2.33 1.29
C SER A 129 12.69 -2.04 2.22
#